data_e82018fdd17f73ebeef974e682c41b99
#
_entry.id   e82018fdd17f73ebeef974e682c41b99
#
_cell.length_a   1.000
_cell.length_b   1.000
_cell.length_c   1.000
_cell.angle_alpha   90.00
_cell.angle_beta   90.00
_cell.angle_gamma   90.00
#
_symmetry.space_group_name_H-M   'P 1'
#
loop_
_entity.id
_entity.type
_entity.pdbx_description
1 polymer ?
#
loop_
_entity_poly.entity_id
_entity_poly.type
_entity_poly.pdbx_seq_one_letter_code
_entity_poly.pdbx_strand_id
1 'polypeptide(L)'
;SKQMKRWKRLLVSLLTVSMTLGASTMSVMADDTTPYTYKVTLSAGNKGTINGQNKIEQTNIASGSTVTFNLNDIQVTDDKYYVKGIRLSGRDNNETLAAPSFTVDKDADYVVAYGSKGNMVAYTVNYQDASGKSLAESQTFYGNVGDKPVVAYRYVENYIPDALALTKTLSDNESENVFTFTYTPG
;
A
#
# COMPACT_ATOMS: atom_id res chain seq x y z
N SER A 1 13.85 15.55 -9.67
CA SER A 1 14.06 15.06 -9.58
C SER A 1 14.51 14.33 -10.10
N LYS A 2 14.80 13.95 -10.05
CA LYS A 2 15.21 13.24 -10.28
C LYS A 2 15.68 12.60 -9.56
N GLN A 3 15.86 12.34 -8.84
CA GLN A 3 16.24 11.69 -8.06
C GLN A 3 15.49 11.04 -7.57
N MET A 4 14.88 10.83 -7.37
CA MET A 4 14.20 10.10 -6.85
C MET A 4 13.65 9.45 -7.64
N LYS A 5 13.59 9.06 -8.17
CA LYS A 5 13.21 8.32 -8.71
C LYS A 5 13.78 7.45 -9.05
N ARG A 6 14.33 7.27 -8.94
CA ARG A 6 14.89 6.46 -9.14
C ARG A 6 14.70 5.59 -8.44
N TRP A 7 14.50 5.27 -7.95
CA TRP A 7 14.36 4.26 -7.25
C TRP A 7 13.02 3.68 -7.20
N LYS A 8 13.04 3.93 -7.50
CA LYS A 8 12.30 3.57 -7.33
C LYS A 8 11.92 2.90 -7.92
N ARG A 9 11.98 2.47 -8.20
CA ARG A 9 11.69 1.91 -8.37
C ARG A 9 11.47 1.54 -8.08
N LEU A 10 11.66 1.60 -7.42
CA LEU A 10 11.51 1.29 -6.72
C LEU A 10 10.80 1.56 -6.51
N LEU A 11 10.64 1.70 -6.39
CA LEU A 11 10.03 1.83 -5.92
C LEU A 11 9.47 2.17 -6.51
N VAL A 12 9.31 2.16 -6.86
CA VAL A 12 8.92 2.40 -6.96
C VAL A 12 8.39 2.58 -7.33
N SER A 13 8.16 2.43 -7.45
CA SER A 13 7.74 2.68 -7.30
C SER A 13 7.41 3.22 -6.97
N LEU A 14 7.48 3.31 -6.61
CA LEU A 14 7.33 3.73 -5.91
C LEU A 14 7.15 4.59 -5.79
N LEU A 15 7.20 4.88 -5.70
CA LEU A 15 7.15 5.64 -5.21
C LEU A 15 6.91 6.63 -5.32
N THR A 16 6.51 6.94 -5.26
CA THR A 16 6.24 7.79 -5.29
C THR A 16 6.34 8.80 -4.78
N VAL A 17 6.61 9.24 -4.56
CA VAL A 17 6.64 9.96 -3.83
C VAL A 17 6.59 11.16 -3.96
N SER A 18 6.44 11.60 -3.76
CA SER A 18 6.26 12.63 -3.80
C SER A 18 6.94 13.47 -3.28
N MET A 19 7.56 13.63 -3.16
CA MET A 19 8.18 14.30 -2.55
C MET A 19 8.40 15.47 -2.84
N THR A 20 8.40 16.03 -2.89
CA THR A 20 8.58 17.03 -3.11
C THR A 20 8.69 18.01 -2.69
N LEU A 21 8.69 18.42 -2.46
CA LEU A 21 8.60 19.21 -2.20
C LEU A 21 8.92 20.10 -1.57
N GLY A 22 8.67 20.20 -1.22
CA GLY A 22 8.73 21.14 -0.45
C GLY A 22 9.85 21.63 -0.03
N ALA A 23 10.54 20.98 0.04
CA ALA A 23 11.57 21.30 0.59
C ALA A 23 12.08 22.44 0.35
N SER A 24 11.99 22.78 -0.47
CA SER A 24 12.65 23.76 -0.73
C SER A 24 12.62 24.81 -0.06
N THR A 25 12.15 25.05 0.47
CA THR A 25 12.04 26.11 0.94
C THR A 25 12.72 26.52 1.89
N MET A 26 13.20 26.23 2.44
CA MET A 26 13.66 26.65 3.42
C MET A 26 14.67 27.28 3.47
N SER A 27 15.12 27.38 3.32
CA SER A 27 16.09 27.86 3.42
C SER A 27 16.40 28.88 3.87
N VAL A 28 16.54 29.35 4.14
CA VAL A 28 16.78 30.38 4.37
C VAL A 28 17.38 30.82 5.26
N MET A 29 17.65 30.64 5.95
CA MET A 29 18.14 31.05 6.82
C MET A 29 19.22 30.98 6.95
N ALA A 30 19.53 31.01 6.88
CA ALA A 30 20.46 31.20 7.04
C ALA A 30 21.33 30.56 7.33
N ASP A 31 21.83 30.33 7.49
CA ASP A 31 22.77 29.89 7.98
C ASP A 31 22.75 28.67 7.87
N ASP A 32 23.02 28.05 7.41
CA ASP A 32 23.19 26.89 7.51
C ASP A 32 22.14 26.15 7.59
N THR A 33 21.34 26.43 7.35
CA THR A 33 20.45 25.69 7.58
C THR A 33 20.13 24.82 6.57
N THR A 34 20.38 23.59 6.61
CA THR A 34 19.95 22.49 5.80
C THR A 34 18.62 22.06 6.34
N PRO A 35 17.61 21.96 5.50
CA PRO A 35 16.33 21.45 5.98
C PRO A 35 16.51 20.05 6.52
N TYR A 36 15.76 19.72 7.53
CA TYR A 36 15.75 18.36 8.03
C TYR A 36 15.14 17.44 6.99
N THR A 37 15.79 16.33 6.77
CA THR A 37 15.26 15.25 5.96
C THR A 37 15.33 13.97 6.77
N TYR A 38 14.50 13.02 6.39
CA TYR A 38 14.33 11.80 7.16
C TYR A 38 14.48 10.58 6.27
N LYS A 39 14.66 9.45 6.92
CA LYS A 39 14.78 8.16 6.27
C LYS A 39 13.69 7.25 6.79
N VAL A 40 13.04 6.56 5.87
CA VAL A 40 12.01 5.57 6.19
C VAL A 40 12.40 4.26 5.55
N THR A 41 12.33 3.19 6.32
CA THR A 41 12.60 1.85 5.82
C THR A 41 11.36 0.99 5.93
N LEU A 42 11.26 0.00 5.06
CA LEU A 42 10.26 -1.05 5.17
C LEU A 42 10.99 -2.37 5.03
N SER A 43 10.90 -3.20 6.06
CA SER A 43 11.48 -4.54 6.07
C SER A 43 10.42 -5.56 5.76
N ALA A 44 10.75 -6.54 4.94
CA ALA A 44 9.81 -7.58 4.56
C ALA A 44 9.55 -8.58 5.67
N GLY A 45 10.44 -8.68 6.64
CA GLY A 45 10.35 -9.75 7.64
C GLY A 45 10.75 -11.07 7.02
N ASN A 46 10.35 -12.16 7.65
CA ASN A 46 10.80 -13.49 7.22
C ASN A 46 9.72 -14.29 6.49
N LYS A 47 8.60 -13.66 6.14
CA LYS A 47 7.50 -14.36 5.44
C LYS A 47 7.34 -13.88 4.00
N GLY A 48 8.18 -12.97 3.55
CA GLY A 48 8.06 -12.44 2.20
C GLY A 48 9.23 -11.56 1.80
N THR A 49 9.14 -10.99 0.61
CA THR A 49 10.12 -10.04 0.07
C THR A 49 9.38 -8.85 -0.52
N ILE A 50 10.09 -7.75 -0.70
CA ILE A 50 9.56 -6.54 -1.33
C ILE A 50 10.32 -6.38 -2.64
N ASN A 51 9.65 -6.67 -3.78
CA ASN A 51 10.30 -6.68 -5.09
C ASN A 51 11.60 -7.49 -5.07
N GLY A 52 11.59 -8.63 -4.38
CA GLY A 52 12.74 -9.50 -4.30
C GLY A 52 13.78 -9.12 -3.25
N GLN A 53 13.56 -8.05 -2.50
CA GLN A 53 14.51 -7.58 -1.50
C GLN A 53 13.95 -7.76 -0.09
N ASN A 54 14.84 -7.87 0.88
CA ASN A 54 14.43 -8.00 2.27
C ASN A 54 14.03 -6.67 2.90
N LYS A 55 14.49 -5.58 2.34
CA LYS A 55 14.25 -4.26 2.89
C LYS A 55 14.37 -3.22 1.78
N ILE A 56 13.52 -2.22 1.82
CA ILE A 56 13.65 -1.04 0.97
C ILE A 56 13.77 0.19 1.86
N GLU A 57 14.35 1.25 1.29
CA GLU A 57 14.68 2.43 2.06
C GLU A 57 14.46 3.66 1.19
N GLN A 58 13.85 4.68 1.77
CA GLN A 58 13.74 5.98 1.15
C GLN A 58 14.48 6.97 2.03
N THR A 59 15.32 7.80 1.44
CA THR A 59 16.12 8.79 2.16
C THR A 59 15.78 10.18 1.68
N ASN A 60 16.27 11.17 2.41
CA ASN A 60 16.11 12.58 2.05
C ASN A 60 14.66 13.00 1.91
N ILE A 61 13.80 12.47 2.78
CA ILE A 61 12.37 12.78 2.76
C ILE A 61 12.16 14.06 3.55
N ALA A 62 11.58 15.06 2.91
CA ALA A 62 11.30 16.32 3.59
C ALA A 62 10.23 16.14 4.67
N SER A 63 10.39 16.85 5.77
CA SER A 63 9.41 16.83 6.86
C SER A 63 8.04 17.24 6.32
N GLY A 64 7.02 16.51 6.71
CA GLY A 64 5.64 16.77 6.26
C GLY A 64 5.26 16.07 4.97
N SER A 65 6.20 15.42 4.31
CA SER A 65 5.89 14.65 3.10
C SER A 65 5.12 13.39 3.45
N THR A 66 4.33 12.91 2.51
CA THR A 66 3.59 11.65 2.65
C THR A 66 4.36 10.54 1.94
N VAL A 67 4.57 9.44 2.64
CA VAL A 67 5.15 8.22 2.06
C VAL A 67 4.05 7.19 1.96
N THR A 68 3.98 6.52 0.81
CA THR A 68 3.02 5.44 0.57
C THR A 68 3.78 4.23 0.06
N PHE A 69 3.54 3.08 0.68
CA PHE A 69 4.08 1.82 0.20
C PHE A 69 3.00 1.07 -0.55
N ASN A 70 3.38 0.44 -1.66
CA ASN A 70 2.45 -0.37 -2.44
C ASN A 70 2.53 -1.81 -1.93
N LEU A 71 1.46 -2.26 -1.26
CA LEU A 71 1.45 -3.61 -0.71
C LEU A 71 1.55 -4.69 -1.77
N ASN A 72 1.22 -4.38 -3.02
CA ASN A 72 1.34 -5.34 -4.11
C ASN A 72 2.79 -5.62 -4.49
N ASP A 73 3.74 -4.82 -3.99
CA ASP A 73 5.16 -5.09 -4.18
C ASP A 73 5.66 -6.21 -3.27
N ILE A 74 4.85 -6.66 -2.34
CA ILE A 74 5.25 -7.67 -1.36
C ILE A 74 4.85 -9.04 -1.89
N GLN A 75 5.85 -9.93 -2.01
CA GLN A 75 5.63 -11.31 -2.38
C GLN A 75 5.77 -12.17 -1.14
N VAL A 76 4.70 -12.86 -0.77
CA VAL A 76 4.72 -13.78 0.36
C VAL A 76 5.43 -15.05 -0.08
N THR A 77 6.43 -15.47 0.69
CA THR A 77 7.23 -16.67 0.36
C THR A 77 6.73 -17.92 1.05
N ASP A 78 5.85 -17.77 2.03
CA ASP A 78 5.22 -18.89 2.72
C ASP A 78 3.71 -18.74 2.52
N ASP A 79 3.11 -19.63 1.75
CA ASP A 79 1.72 -19.52 1.35
C ASP A 79 0.73 -19.74 2.48
N LYS A 80 1.21 -20.04 3.68
CA LYS A 80 0.35 -20.11 4.87
C LYS A 80 0.04 -18.73 5.44
N TYR A 81 0.67 -17.71 4.91
CA TYR A 81 0.53 -16.34 5.42
C TYR A 81 0.01 -15.40 4.36
N TYR A 82 -0.49 -14.27 4.78
CA TYR A 82 -0.92 -13.20 3.91
C TYR A 82 -0.47 -11.87 4.48
N VAL A 83 -0.42 -10.85 3.65
CA VAL A 83 -0.01 -9.51 4.08
C VAL A 83 -1.20 -8.81 4.74
N LYS A 84 -1.06 -8.47 6.03
CA LYS A 84 -2.07 -7.68 6.74
C LYS A 84 -1.90 -6.19 6.49
N GLY A 85 -0.68 -5.76 6.28
CA GLY A 85 -0.35 -4.35 6.10
C GLY A 85 1.05 -4.07 6.59
N ILE A 86 1.31 -2.84 6.99
CA ILE A 86 2.58 -2.45 7.57
C ILE A 86 2.37 -1.94 8.99
N ARG A 87 3.40 -2.08 9.81
CA ARG A 87 3.40 -1.59 11.19
C ARG A 87 4.75 -0.99 11.51
N LEU A 88 4.79 -0.15 12.52
CA LEU A 88 6.07 0.31 13.05
C LEU A 88 6.84 -0.88 13.63
N SER A 89 8.14 -0.88 13.44
CA SER A 89 9.00 -1.89 14.02
C SER A 89 8.83 -1.88 15.54
N GLY A 90 8.71 -3.04 16.14
CA GLY A 90 8.52 -3.18 17.57
C GLY A 90 7.07 -3.18 18.02
N ARG A 91 6.12 -2.95 17.13
CA ARG A 91 4.69 -3.03 17.45
C ARG A 91 4.14 -4.39 17.06
N ASP A 92 2.96 -4.71 17.59
CA ASP A 92 2.32 -5.98 17.27
C ASP A 92 1.70 -5.98 15.88
N ASN A 93 1.50 -7.16 15.33
CA ASN A 93 0.85 -7.32 14.03
C ASN A 93 -0.56 -6.74 14.00
N ASN A 94 -1.26 -6.68 15.14
CA ASN A 94 -2.59 -6.10 15.16
C ASN A 94 -2.57 -4.58 15.24
N GLU A 95 -1.39 -3.97 15.25
CA GLU A 95 -1.25 -2.51 15.21
C GLU A 95 -0.83 -2.03 13.83
N THR A 96 -1.33 -2.68 12.80
CA THR A 96 -1.07 -2.25 11.42
C THR A 96 -1.71 -0.89 11.17
N LEU A 97 -1.10 -0.12 10.29
CA LEU A 97 -1.68 1.14 9.86
C LEU A 97 -2.95 0.89 9.08
N ALA A 98 -3.90 1.81 9.19
CA ALA A 98 -5.16 1.72 8.45
C ALA A 98 -4.92 1.75 6.94
N ALA A 99 -3.84 2.41 6.51
CA ALA A 99 -3.42 2.45 5.12
C ALA A 99 -1.90 2.42 5.09
N PRO A 100 -1.28 1.93 4.02
CA PRO A 100 0.18 1.90 3.92
C PRO A 100 0.74 3.29 3.57
N SER A 101 0.26 4.32 4.24
CA SER A 101 0.57 5.71 3.93
C SER A 101 0.61 6.52 5.21
N PHE A 102 1.58 7.41 5.32
CA PHE A 102 1.75 8.20 6.53
C PHE A 102 2.58 9.45 6.24
N THR A 103 2.43 10.44 7.11
CA THR A 103 3.21 11.67 7.05
C THR A 103 4.53 11.46 7.79
N VAL A 104 5.62 11.92 7.20
CA VAL A 104 6.96 11.74 7.75
C VAL A 104 7.37 12.98 8.53
N ASP A 105 7.71 12.79 9.80
CA ASP A 105 8.24 13.86 10.64
C ASP A 105 9.46 13.41 11.44
N LYS A 106 9.94 12.19 11.19
CA LYS A 106 11.13 11.63 11.84
C LYS A 106 11.56 10.40 11.07
N ASP A 107 12.77 9.92 11.34
CA ASP A 107 13.19 8.62 10.83
C ASP A 107 12.29 7.54 11.40
N ALA A 108 11.95 6.57 10.60
CA ALA A 108 11.08 5.50 11.04
C ALA A 108 11.38 4.20 10.30
N ASP A 109 11.24 3.10 11.04
CA ASP A 109 11.39 1.77 10.48
C ASP A 109 10.05 1.07 10.55
N TYR A 110 9.58 0.61 9.40
CA TYR A 110 8.34 -0.15 9.29
C TYR A 110 8.65 -1.58 8.92
N VAL A 111 7.73 -2.45 9.22
CA VAL A 111 7.85 -3.88 8.92
C VAL A 111 6.52 -4.34 8.36
N VAL A 112 6.59 -5.24 7.39
CA VAL A 112 5.38 -5.88 6.87
C VAL A 112 4.79 -6.77 7.95
N ALA A 113 3.50 -6.63 8.19
CA ALA A 113 2.77 -7.47 9.13
C ALA A 113 2.06 -8.56 8.34
N TYR A 114 2.24 -9.80 8.77
CA TYR A 114 1.62 -10.95 8.14
C TYR A 114 0.60 -11.58 9.07
N GLY A 115 -0.45 -12.14 8.48
CA GLY A 115 -1.41 -12.95 9.22
C GLY A 115 -1.37 -14.38 8.75
N SER A 116 -1.75 -15.31 9.60
CA SER A 116 -1.88 -16.71 9.23
C SER A 116 -3.22 -16.90 8.54
N LYS A 117 -3.24 -17.58 7.40
CA LYS A 117 -4.47 -17.83 6.68
C LYS A 117 -5.40 -18.78 7.43
N GLY A 118 -4.84 -19.79 8.08
CA GLY A 118 -5.67 -20.81 8.73
C GLY A 118 -6.65 -21.39 7.72
N ASN A 119 -7.95 -21.27 8.02
CA ASN A 119 -9.00 -21.73 7.12
C ASN A 119 -9.63 -20.57 6.33
N MET A 120 -8.93 -19.45 6.23
CA MET A 120 -9.45 -18.30 5.49
C MET A 120 -9.39 -18.54 3.99
N VAL A 121 -10.27 -17.88 3.28
CA VAL A 121 -10.32 -17.88 1.83
C VAL A 121 -10.05 -16.48 1.32
N ALA A 122 -9.45 -16.39 0.14
CA ALA A 122 -9.18 -15.12 -0.50
C ALA A 122 -10.43 -14.56 -1.15
N TYR A 123 -10.54 -13.24 -1.16
CA TYR A 123 -11.48 -12.54 -2.01
C TYR A 123 -10.80 -11.36 -2.67
N THR A 124 -11.21 -11.04 -3.88
CA THR A 124 -10.53 -10.09 -4.73
C THR A 124 -11.48 -8.96 -5.10
N VAL A 125 -10.96 -7.74 -5.12
CA VAL A 125 -11.71 -6.56 -5.54
C VAL A 125 -11.06 -6.00 -6.79
N ASN A 126 -11.85 -5.87 -7.85
CA ASN A 126 -11.41 -5.33 -9.12
C ASN A 126 -12.05 -3.98 -9.38
N TYR A 127 -11.33 -3.11 -10.07
CA TYR A 127 -11.77 -1.76 -10.43
C TYR A 127 -11.54 -1.60 -11.93
N GLN A 128 -12.61 -1.62 -12.71
CA GLN A 128 -12.47 -1.66 -14.16
C GLN A 128 -13.53 -0.82 -14.86
N ASP A 129 -13.31 -0.53 -16.15
CA ASP A 129 -14.32 0.16 -16.95
C ASP A 129 -15.29 -0.86 -17.57
N ALA A 130 -16.24 -0.37 -18.35
CA ALA A 130 -17.27 -1.22 -18.94
C ALA A 130 -16.71 -2.23 -19.94
N SER A 131 -15.51 -1.99 -20.45
CA SER A 131 -14.87 -2.91 -21.41
C SER A 131 -14.03 -3.96 -20.68
N GLY A 132 -13.92 -3.88 -19.35
CA GLY A 132 -13.12 -4.79 -18.58
C GLY A 132 -11.68 -4.33 -18.39
N LYS A 133 -11.34 -3.13 -18.82
CA LYS A 133 -9.99 -2.61 -18.63
C LYS A 133 -9.80 -2.20 -17.18
N SER A 134 -8.71 -2.63 -16.58
CA SER A 134 -8.37 -2.29 -15.21
C SER A 134 -8.03 -0.81 -15.08
N LEU A 135 -8.66 -0.14 -14.13
CA LEU A 135 -8.40 1.28 -13.85
C LEU A 135 -7.56 1.48 -12.59
N ALA A 136 -7.44 0.45 -11.79
CA ALA A 136 -6.60 0.45 -10.59
C ALA A 136 -6.26 -0.99 -10.27
N GLU A 137 -5.17 -1.20 -9.51
CA GLU A 137 -4.74 -2.53 -9.17
C GLU A 137 -5.79 -3.24 -8.34
N SER A 138 -6.01 -4.52 -8.64
CA SER A 138 -6.86 -5.38 -7.83
C SER A 138 -6.27 -5.54 -6.44
N GLN A 139 -7.14 -5.73 -5.47
CA GLN A 139 -6.72 -5.97 -4.09
C GLN A 139 -7.23 -7.33 -3.65
N THR A 140 -6.42 -8.03 -2.86
CA THR A 140 -6.78 -9.33 -2.31
C THR A 140 -6.86 -9.24 -0.79
N PHE A 141 -7.95 -9.77 -0.25
CA PHE A 141 -8.19 -9.83 1.18
C PHE A 141 -8.50 -11.26 1.58
N TYR A 142 -8.55 -11.53 2.87
CA TYR A 142 -8.84 -12.87 3.38
C TYR A 142 -9.92 -12.79 4.45
N GLY A 143 -10.80 -13.76 4.44
CA GLY A 143 -11.88 -13.88 5.40
C GLY A 143 -12.32 -15.33 5.54
N ASN A 144 -13.27 -15.59 6.42
CA ASN A 144 -13.77 -16.95 6.62
C ASN A 144 -14.92 -17.24 5.67
N VAL A 145 -15.05 -18.50 5.30
CA VAL A 145 -16.22 -18.93 4.53
C VAL A 145 -17.47 -18.56 5.30
N GLY A 146 -18.42 -17.96 4.62
CA GLY A 146 -19.67 -17.52 5.23
C GLY A 146 -19.66 -16.06 5.70
N ASP A 147 -18.50 -15.43 5.78
CA ASP A 147 -18.43 -13.99 6.08
C ASP A 147 -19.05 -13.19 4.94
N LYS A 148 -19.55 -12.00 5.27
CA LYS A 148 -20.11 -11.06 4.28
C LYS A 148 -19.35 -9.75 4.36
N PRO A 149 -18.12 -9.69 3.86
CA PRO A 149 -17.38 -8.44 3.88
C PRO A 149 -18.07 -7.38 3.02
N VAL A 150 -17.92 -6.13 3.44
CA VAL A 150 -18.35 -4.97 2.67
C VAL A 150 -17.11 -4.32 2.14
N VAL A 151 -16.97 -4.23 0.82
CA VAL A 151 -15.82 -3.58 0.20
C VAL A 151 -16.26 -2.24 -0.37
N ALA A 152 -15.43 -1.22 -0.16
CA ALA A 152 -15.71 0.12 -0.65
C ALA A 152 -15.09 0.32 -2.02
N TYR A 153 -15.70 1.21 -2.80
CA TYR A 153 -15.14 1.61 -4.08
C TYR A 153 -13.83 2.34 -3.84
N ARG A 154 -13.05 2.48 -4.89
CA ARG A 154 -11.82 3.24 -4.89
C ARG A 154 -12.01 4.47 -5.78
N TYR A 155 -11.57 5.62 -5.32
CA TYR A 155 -11.63 6.82 -6.14
C TYR A 155 -10.73 6.65 -7.36
N VAL A 156 -11.27 6.93 -8.55
CA VAL A 156 -10.53 6.97 -9.79
C VAL A 156 -10.89 8.28 -10.47
N GLU A 157 -9.89 9.10 -10.72
CA GLU A 157 -10.12 10.43 -11.28
C GLU A 157 -10.82 10.34 -12.63
N ASN A 158 -11.83 11.19 -12.82
CA ASN A 158 -12.63 11.25 -14.07
C ASN A 158 -13.52 10.05 -14.31
N TYR A 159 -13.77 9.24 -13.29
CA TYR A 159 -14.65 8.09 -13.40
C TYR A 159 -15.62 8.03 -12.22
N ILE A 160 -16.76 7.42 -12.48
CA ILE A 160 -17.80 7.23 -11.48
C ILE A 160 -18.06 5.72 -11.35
N PRO A 161 -18.01 5.17 -10.13
CA PRO A 161 -18.29 3.76 -9.95
C PRO A 161 -19.79 3.46 -10.03
N ASP A 162 -20.14 2.23 -10.35
CA ASP A 162 -21.53 1.78 -10.41
C ASP A 162 -22.13 1.54 -9.02
N ALA A 163 -21.31 1.48 -8.00
CA ALA A 163 -21.73 1.32 -6.62
C ALA A 163 -20.69 1.90 -5.71
N LEU A 164 -21.07 2.33 -4.52
CA LEU A 164 -20.13 2.84 -3.53
C LEU A 164 -19.58 1.74 -2.64
N ALA A 165 -20.29 0.62 -2.57
CA ALA A 165 -19.88 -0.53 -1.79
C ALA A 165 -20.52 -1.78 -2.35
N LEU A 166 -19.87 -2.91 -2.18
CA LEU A 166 -20.39 -4.21 -2.58
C LEU A 166 -20.22 -5.18 -1.42
N THR A 167 -21.11 -6.16 -1.37
CA THR A 167 -21.03 -7.22 -0.39
C THR A 167 -21.38 -8.55 -1.05
N LYS A 168 -20.86 -9.63 -0.50
CA LYS A 168 -21.07 -10.97 -1.00
C LYS A 168 -20.69 -11.95 0.09
N THR A 169 -21.40 -13.06 0.19
CA THR A 169 -21.02 -14.11 1.13
C THR A 169 -19.84 -14.89 0.57
N LEU A 170 -18.80 -15.06 1.38
CA LEU A 170 -17.60 -15.76 0.92
C LEU A 170 -17.86 -17.27 0.82
N SER A 171 -17.47 -17.81 -0.33
CA SER A 171 -17.53 -19.22 -0.65
C SER A 171 -16.15 -19.84 -0.42
N ASP A 172 -16.12 -21.16 -0.22
CA ASP A 172 -14.86 -21.90 -0.18
C ASP A 172 -14.21 -21.98 -1.57
N ASN A 173 -14.94 -21.67 -2.63
CA ASN A 173 -14.41 -21.55 -3.96
C ASN A 173 -13.96 -20.10 -4.18
N GLU A 174 -12.66 -19.86 -4.08
CA GLU A 174 -12.13 -18.51 -4.14
C GLU A 174 -12.43 -17.81 -5.46
N SER A 175 -12.63 -18.56 -6.54
CA SER A 175 -12.95 -17.96 -7.83
C SER A 175 -14.33 -17.27 -7.82
N GLU A 176 -15.17 -17.58 -6.86
CA GLU A 176 -16.48 -16.93 -6.70
C GLU A 176 -16.39 -15.69 -5.84
N ASN A 177 -15.30 -15.51 -5.13
CA ASN A 177 -15.13 -14.41 -4.18
C ASN A 177 -14.51 -13.20 -4.89
N VAL A 178 -15.21 -12.68 -5.89
CA VAL A 178 -14.72 -11.58 -6.70
C VAL A 178 -15.74 -10.45 -6.66
N PHE A 179 -15.27 -9.27 -6.29
CA PHE A 179 -16.08 -8.05 -6.26
C PHE A 179 -15.57 -7.17 -7.39
N THR A 180 -16.45 -6.70 -8.25
CA THR A 180 -16.04 -5.85 -9.37
C THR A 180 -16.81 -4.56 -9.35
N PHE A 181 -16.09 -3.45 -9.22
CA PHE A 181 -16.64 -2.13 -9.43
C PHE A 181 -16.45 -1.77 -10.91
N THR A 182 -17.52 -1.38 -11.55
CA THR A 182 -17.47 -0.96 -12.96
C THR A 182 -17.68 0.53 -13.02
N TYR A 183 -16.73 1.22 -13.65
CA TYR A 183 -16.69 2.67 -13.70
C TYR A 183 -17.06 3.16 -15.06
N THR A 184 -17.71 4.31 -15.11
CA THR A 184 -17.99 5.03 -16.35
C THR A 184 -17.35 6.40 -16.26
N PRO A 185 -16.95 6.98 -17.42
CA PRO A 185 -16.40 8.35 -17.40
C PRO A 185 -17.41 9.33 -16.84
N GLY A 186 -16.93 10.28 -16.05
CA GLY A 186 -17.82 11.27 -15.44
C GLY A 186 -17.14 12.52 -14.98
#